data_8732db25f3d0831b6c0986a16f61b815
#
_entry.id   8732db25f3d0831b6c0986a16f61b815
#
_cell.length_a   1.000
_cell.length_b   1.000
_cell.length_c   1.000
_cell.angle_alpha   90.00
_cell.angle_beta   90.00
_cell.angle_gamma   90.00
#
_symmetry.space_group_name_H-M   'P 1'
#
loop_
_entity.id
_entity.type
_entity.pdbx_description
1 polymer ?
#
loop_
_entity_poly.entity_id
_entity_poly.type
_entity_poly.pdbx_seq_one_letter_code
_entity_poly.pdbx_strand_id
1 'polypeptide(L)'
;MDSLAASNFPLYLPPPLLFDALGPFEHAPHLAVALSGGADSTALTLLTERWAKARGGKITALIVDHQLRPESTAEAARVAACISKRGIPAVILTLPHRPTEGTRNLMARAREGRYQALTEWCRTADVLHLCVAHHLDDQAETVALHQQRGATEDGPAGMAALSIRNGVRILRPLLMLTKQQLKDFLSAENMEWVEDPTNQNMKFRRNMLRHTLQDTERKALLSQATETGQARAQRDTAQARAAAQALREIDLDTIILDKAAFFALPQPIAMRLMADALRAMRGNATRPRGQETARLYAALREPGFRVATLHHCRIEQQGGTFHITRELRAAVHGNTPFLPAKPLAASPFWWLDERTETERLRHATIC
;
A
#
# COMPACT_ATOMS: atom_id res chain seq x y z
N MET A 1 18.21 5.32 30.43
CA MET A 1 17.97 5.33 28.94
C MET A 1 18.85 4.26 28.35
N ASP A 2 18.44 3.04 28.60
CA ASP A 2 19.29 1.87 28.34
C ASP A 2 19.00 1.29 26.97
N SER A 3 20.08 1.18 26.24
CA SER A 3 20.48 0.13 25.30
C SER A 3 19.34 -0.78 24.79
N LEU A 4 18.78 -0.45 23.64
CA LEU A 4 18.22 -1.45 22.73
C LEU A 4 19.41 -2.22 22.10
N ALA A 5 20.20 -2.84 23.00
CA ALA A 5 21.19 -3.82 22.64
C ALA A 5 20.47 -5.02 22.04
N ALA A 6 21.08 -5.58 20.99
CA ALA A 6 20.74 -6.84 20.35
C ALA A 6 20.65 -7.96 21.40
N SER A 7 19.48 -8.09 22.06
CA SER A 7 19.26 -9.08 23.11
C SER A 7 17.90 -9.71 22.92
N ASN A 8 17.90 -10.99 22.59
CA ASN A 8 16.88 -11.98 22.92
C ASN A 8 15.41 -11.56 22.65
N PHE A 9 15.10 -11.14 21.41
CA PHE A 9 13.75 -11.38 20.95
C PHE A 9 13.56 -12.90 20.93
N PRO A 10 12.59 -13.44 21.64
CA PRO A 10 12.36 -14.86 21.64
C PRO A 10 12.20 -15.33 20.20
N LEU A 11 12.71 -16.52 19.88
CA LEU A 11 12.53 -17.26 18.60
C LEU A 11 11.03 -17.34 18.18
N TYR A 12 10.14 -16.97 19.07
CA TYR A 12 8.69 -16.89 18.86
C TYR A 12 8.26 -15.44 18.57
N LEU A 13 8.03 -15.15 17.32
CA LEU A 13 7.39 -13.89 16.88
C LEU A 13 5.87 -14.03 17.08
N PRO A 14 5.25 -13.34 18.05
CA PRO A 14 3.81 -13.45 18.25
C PRO A 14 3.09 -12.72 17.11
N PRO A 15 2.36 -13.44 16.23
CA PRO A 15 1.67 -12.84 15.10
C PRO A 15 0.74 -11.67 15.45
N PRO A 16 0.02 -11.64 16.60
CA PRO A 16 -0.79 -10.49 16.99
C PRO A 16 -0.04 -9.17 16.99
N LEU A 17 1.21 -9.12 17.48
CA LEU A 17 2.02 -7.89 17.48
C LEU A 17 2.32 -7.35 16.07
N LEU A 18 2.33 -8.23 15.08
CA LEU A 18 2.63 -7.86 13.69
C LEU A 18 1.40 -7.39 12.93
N PHE A 19 0.21 -7.88 13.26
CA PHE A 19 -0.98 -7.69 12.46
C PHE A 19 -2.04 -6.80 13.12
N ASP A 20 -2.22 -6.86 14.44
CA ASP A 20 -3.37 -6.20 15.09
C ASP A 20 -3.40 -4.69 14.88
N ALA A 21 -2.22 -4.05 14.83
CA ALA A 21 -2.11 -2.62 14.52
C ALA A 21 -2.41 -2.27 13.05
N LEU A 22 -2.54 -3.25 12.16
CA LEU A 22 -2.85 -3.06 10.74
C LEU A 22 -4.35 -3.12 10.44
N GLY A 23 -5.19 -3.34 11.47
CA GLY A 23 -6.64 -3.40 11.36
C GLY A 23 -7.32 -2.09 10.90
N PRO A 24 -8.63 -2.04 10.89
CA PRO A 24 -9.53 -3.14 11.26
C PRO A 24 -9.50 -4.31 10.25
N PHE A 25 -9.91 -5.48 10.72
CA PHE A 25 -10.08 -6.69 9.92
C PHE A 25 -11.48 -7.25 10.13
N GLU A 26 -11.95 -8.07 9.21
CA GLU A 26 -13.18 -8.85 9.32
C GLU A 26 -13.06 -9.85 10.47
N HIS A 27 -14.19 -10.34 11.00
CA HIS A 27 -14.23 -11.31 12.10
C HIS A 27 -13.46 -12.61 11.75
N ALA A 28 -13.62 -13.12 10.52
CA ALA A 28 -12.90 -14.26 9.98
C ALA A 28 -12.16 -13.82 8.70
N PRO A 29 -10.99 -13.14 8.80
CA PRO A 29 -10.39 -12.44 7.69
C PRO A 29 -9.85 -13.40 6.62
N HIS A 30 -10.06 -13.04 5.34
CA HIS A 30 -9.38 -13.68 4.22
C HIS A 30 -8.26 -12.76 3.72
N LEU A 31 -7.00 -13.19 3.83
CA LEU A 31 -5.86 -12.41 3.37
C LEU A 31 -5.16 -13.11 2.19
N ALA A 32 -4.77 -12.32 1.22
CA ALA A 32 -3.81 -12.74 0.20
C ALA A 32 -2.38 -12.48 0.69
N VAL A 33 -1.45 -13.37 0.35
CA VAL A 33 -0.03 -13.21 0.69
C VAL A 33 0.80 -13.31 -0.58
N ALA A 34 1.58 -12.30 -0.90
CA ALA A 34 2.50 -12.34 -2.03
C ALA A 34 3.71 -13.22 -1.70
N LEU A 35 3.75 -14.43 -2.27
CA LEU A 35 4.78 -15.43 -2.04
C LEU A 35 5.73 -15.53 -3.25
N SER A 36 7.01 -15.26 -3.04
CA SER A 36 8.05 -15.42 -4.06
C SER A 36 8.91 -16.69 -3.88
N GLY A 37 8.73 -17.40 -2.78
CA GLY A 37 9.55 -18.53 -2.39
C GLY A 37 10.82 -18.17 -1.63
N GLY A 38 11.21 -16.89 -1.57
CA GLY A 38 12.33 -16.43 -0.74
C GLY A 38 11.99 -16.41 0.75
N ALA A 39 13.02 -16.34 1.61
CA ALA A 39 12.89 -16.42 3.06
C ALA A 39 11.81 -15.45 3.61
N ASP A 40 11.87 -14.19 3.23
CA ASP A 40 11.00 -13.14 3.76
C ASP A 40 9.53 -13.43 3.47
N SER A 41 9.20 -13.81 2.22
CA SER A 41 7.83 -14.10 1.79
C SER A 41 7.30 -15.43 2.35
N THR A 42 8.18 -16.39 2.55
CA THR A 42 7.83 -17.67 3.16
C THR A 42 7.52 -17.49 4.65
N ALA A 43 8.36 -16.74 5.38
CA ALA A 43 8.12 -16.39 6.77
C ALA A 43 6.79 -15.61 6.93
N LEU A 44 6.55 -14.60 6.06
CA LEU A 44 5.29 -13.87 6.03
C LEU A 44 4.09 -14.81 5.87
N THR A 45 4.18 -15.76 4.95
CA THR A 45 3.08 -16.70 4.67
C THR A 45 2.71 -17.52 5.90
N LEU A 46 3.70 -18.08 6.60
CA LEU A 46 3.48 -18.87 7.81
C LEU A 46 2.93 -18.02 8.97
N LEU A 47 3.46 -16.82 9.18
CA LEU A 47 3.00 -15.89 10.21
C LEU A 47 1.57 -15.40 9.94
N THR A 48 1.25 -15.10 8.67
CA THR A 48 -0.10 -14.68 8.27
C THR A 48 -1.10 -15.81 8.44
N GLU A 49 -0.73 -17.03 8.07
CA GLU A 49 -1.57 -18.23 8.24
C GLU A 49 -1.93 -18.44 9.70
N ARG A 50 -0.95 -18.43 10.60
CA ARG A 50 -1.17 -18.58 12.04
C ARG A 50 -2.10 -17.51 12.61
N TRP A 51 -1.87 -16.26 12.22
CA TRP A 51 -2.68 -15.14 12.69
C TRP A 51 -4.13 -15.23 12.19
N ALA A 52 -4.33 -15.51 10.91
CA ALA A 52 -5.66 -15.64 10.31
C ALA A 52 -6.44 -16.84 10.91
N LYS A 53 -5.78 -17.98 11.03
CA LYS A 53 -6.38 -19.21 11.58
C LYS A 53 -6.80 -19.04 13.03
N ALA A 54 -6.03 -18.34 13.84
CA ALA A 54 -6.38 -18.01 15.24
C ALA A 54 -7.67 -17.17 15.33
N ARG A 55 -8.10 -16.52 14.23
CA ARG A 55 -9.33 -15.73 14.10
C ARG A 55 -10.44 -16.42 13.27
N GLY A 56 -10.30 -17.72 13.01
CA GLY A 56 -11.24 -18.45 12.15
C GLY A 56 -11.17 -18.05 10.67
N GLY A 57 -10.17 -17.22 10.31
CA GLY A 57 -9.93 -16.76 8.95
C GLY A 57 -9.07 -17.72 8.13
N LYS A 58 -8.71 -17.30 6.93
CA LYS A 58 -7.91 -18.06 5.97
C LYS A 58 -6.95 -17.18 5.19
N ILE A 59 -5.98 -17.80 4.53
CA ILE A 59 -5.10 -17.11 3.58
C ILE A 59 -5.10 -17.80 2.22
N THR A 60 -4.68 -17.04 1.20
CA THR A 60 -4.31 -17.57 -0.12
C THR A 60 -2.95 -17.02 -0.50
N ALA A 61 -2.00 -17.91 -0.79
CA ALA A 61 -0.67 -17.52 -1.27
C ALA A 61 -0.73 -17.21 -2.78
N LEU A 62 -0.24 -16.04 -3.17
CA LEU A 62 -0.20 -15.59 -4.57
C LEU A 62 1.26 -15.57 -5.05
N ILE A 63 1.54 -16.36 -6.08
CA ILE A 63 2.86 -16.51 -6.67
C ILE A 63 2.81 -15.87 -8.06
N VAL A 64 3.64 -14.85 -8.31
CA VAL A 64 3.68 -14.20 -9.62
C VAL A 64 4.79 -14.79 -10.46
N ASP A 65 4.42 -15.48 -11.54
CA ASP A 65 5.35 -15.92 -12.57
C ASP A 65 5.59 -14.79 -13.59
N HIS A 66 6.77 -14.20 -13.51
CA HIS A 66 7.19 -13.11 -14.40
C HIS A 66 7.63 -13.59 -15.79
N GLN A 67 7.82 -14.90 -15.98
CA GLN A 67 8.32 -15.52 -17.22
C GLN A 67 9.64 -14.89 -17.76
N LEU A 68 10.47 -14.35 -16.85
CA LEU A 68 11.73 -13.69 -17.23
C LEU A 68 12.83 -14.69 -17.60
N ARG A 69 12.75 -15.91 -17.06
CA ARG A 69 13.68 -17.01 -17.29
C ARG A 69 12.90 -18.28 -17.63
N PRO A 70 13.47 -19.22 -18.40
CA PRO A 70 12.80 -20.49 -18.71
C PRO A 70 12.37 -21.27 -17.46
N GLU A 71 13.14 -21.17 -16.39
CA GLU A 71 12.95 -21.90 -15.14
C GLU A 71 11.88 -21.29 -14.22
N SER A 72 11.46 -20.02 -14.45
CA SER A 72 10.58 -19.28 -13.53
C SER A 72 9.23 -19.95 -13.33
N THR A 73 8.66 -20.55 -14.36
CA THR A 73 7.39 -21.30 -14.26
C THR A 73 7.54 -22.55 -13.39
N ALA A 74 8.64 -23.30 -13.58
CA ALA A 74 8.92 -24.46 -12.75
C ALA A 74 9.24 -24.10 -11.29
N GLU A 75 9.92 -22.97 -11.07
CA GLU A 75 10.16 -22.42 -9.73
C GLU A 75 8.83 -22.04 -9.05
N ALA A 76 7.95 -21.32 -9.74
CA ALA A 76 6.62 -20.97 -9.23
C ALA A 76 5.79 -22.21 -8.88
N ALA A 77 5.81 -23.24 -9.71
CA ALA A 77 5.11 -24.49 -9.46
C ALA A 77 5.67 -25.23 -8.22
N ARG A 78 7.00 -25.27 -8.05
CA ARG A 78 7.65 -25.87 -6.85
C ARG A 78 7.26 -25.12 -5.58
N VAL A 79 7.27 -23.79 -5.60
CA VAL A 79 6.86 -22.96 -4.46
C VAL A 79 5.40 -23.21 -4.11
N ALA A 80 4.51 -23.24 -5.11
CA ALA A 80 3.10 -23.56 -4.92
C ALA A 80 2.89 -24.94 -4.31
N ALA A 81 3.57 -25.96 -4.84
CA ALA A 81 3.47 -27.34 -4.33
C ALA A 81 4.00 -27.44 -2.88
N CYS A 82 5.08 -26.75 -2.55
CA CYS A 82 5.66 -26.75 -1.21
C CYS A 82 4.68 -26.17 -0.18
N ILE A 83 4.07 -25.03 -0.47
CA ILE A 83 3.17 -24.37 0.49
C ILE A 83 1.81 -25.09 0.57
N SER A 84 1.35 -25.68 -0.54
CA SER A 84 0.10 -26.48 -0.57
C SER A 84 0.18 -27.76 0.27
N LYS A 85 1.37 -28.37 0.39
CA LYS A 85 1.59 -29.50 1.31
C LYS A 85 1.35 -29.15 2.79
N ARG A 86 1.40 -27.85 3.13
CA ARG A 86 1.08 -27.35 4.47
C ARG A 86 -0.42 -26.98 4.62
N GLY A 87 -1.24 -27.26 3.62
CA GLY A 87 -2.67 -26.96 3.62
C GLY A 87 -2.98 -25.49 3.29
N ILE A 88 -2.01 -24.71 2.81
CA ILE A 88 -2.21 -23.32 2.41
C ILE A 88 -2.54 -23.27 0.91
N PRO A 89 -3.72 -22.78 0.50
CA PRO A 89 -4.06 -22.61 -0.91
C PRO A 89 -3.07 -21.67 -1.62
N ALA A 90 -2.61 -22.07 -2.82
CA ALA A 90 -1.69 -21.31 -3.62
C ALA A 90 -2.22 -21.09 -5.03
N VAL A 91 -2.06 -19.87 -5.56
CA VAL A 91 -2.46 -19.47 -6.91
C VAL A 91 -1.24 -18.90 -7.64
N ILE A 92 -0.96 -19.39 -8.84
CA ILE A 92 0.09 -18.87 -9.70
C ILE A 92 -0.55 -17.85 -10.66
N LEU A 93 -0.02 -16.64 -10.66
CA LEU A 93 -0.44 -15.53 -11.52
C LEU A 93 0.62 -15.33 -12.61
N THR A 94 0.33 -15.73 -13.82
CA THR A 94 1.24 -15.56 -14.96
C THR A 94 1.07 -14.17 -15.56
N LEU A 95 2.15 -13.41 -15.70
CA LEU A 95 2.10 -12.09 -16.33
C LEU A 95 1.99 -12.22 -17.85
N PRO A 96 1.07 -11.48 -18.51
CA PRO A 96 0.77 -11.66 -19.94
C PRO A 96 1.89 -11.21 -20.89
N HIS A 97 2.86 -10.43 -20.41
CA HIS A 97 3.93 -9.90 -21.24
C HIS A 97 5.28 -10.08 -20.57
N ARG A 98 6.18 -10.77 -21.25
CA ARG A 98 7.62 -10.72 -20.94
C ARG A 98 8.10 -9.29 -21.15
N PRO A 99 8.68 -8.64 -20.16
CA PRO A 99 9.39 -7.41 -20.41
C PRO A 99 10.57 -7.74 -21.33
N THR A 100 10.60 -7.17 -22.54
CA THR A 100 11.68 -7.39 -23.51
C THR A 100 12.99 -6.78 -22.99
N GLU A 101 14.10 -7.51 -23.16
CA GLU A 101 15.45 -6.99 -22.88
C GLU A 101 15.67 -5.65 -23.60
N GLY A 102 16.30 -4.69 -22.91
CA GLY A 102 16.52 -3.34 -23.45
C GLY A 102 15.43 -2.32 -23.12
N THR A 103 14.32 -2.71 -22.50
CA THR A 103 13.27 -1.77 -22.10
C THR A 103 13.74 -0.89 -20.94
N ARG A 104 13.74 0.44 -21.13
CA ARG A 104 14.01 1.41 -20.05
C ARG A 104 13.11 1.13 -18.84
N ASN A 105 13.68 1.08 -17.62
CA ASN A 105 12.97 0.83 -16.37
C ASN A 105 12.31 -0.57 -16.25
N LEU A 106 12.92 -1.61 -16.81
CA LEU A 106 12.42 -3.00 -16.77
C LEU A 106 11.96 -3.43 -15.37
N MET A 107 12.78 -3.18 -14.34
CA MET A 107 12.46 -3.57 -12.95
C MET A 107 11.25 -2.80 -12.39
N ALA A 108 11.08 -1.52 -12.74
CA ALA A 108 9.93 -0.75 -12.31
C ALA A 108 8.64 -1.26 -12.98
N ARG A 109 8.70 -1.63 -14.26
CA ARG A 109 7.57 -2.21 -15.00
C ARG A 109 7.21 -3.60 -14.49
N ALA A 110 8.21 -4.44 -14.22
CA ALA A 110 7.99 -5.77 -13.63
C ALA A 110 7.35 -5.66 -12.23
N ARG A 111 7.81 -4.70 -11.42
CA ARG A 111 7.19 -4.40 -10.12
C ARG A 111 5.75 -3.90 -10.28
N GLU A 112 5.49 -3.01 -11.22
CA GLU A 112 4.14 -2.51 -11.52
C GLU A 112 3.21 -3.64 -11.95
N GLY A 113 3.61 -4.44 -12.92
CA GLY A 113 2.84 -5.58 -13.42
C GLY A 113 2.55 -6.61 -12.31
N ARG A 114 3.53 -6.87 -11.43
CA ARG A 114 3.32 -7.73 -10.27
C ARG A 114 2.21 -7.21 -9.35
N TYR A 115 2.25 -5.94 -8.97
CA TYR A 115 1.22 -5.37 -8.11
C TYR A 115 -0.14 -5.33 -8.79
N GLN A 116 -0.18 -5.07 -10.08
CA GLN A 116 -1.42 -5.10 -10.86
C GLN A 116 -2.06 -6.50 -10.83
N ALA A 117 -1.29 -7.55 -11.14
CA ALA A 117 -1.79 -8.92 -11.10
C ALA A 117 -2.27 -9.34 -9.71
N LEU A 118 -1.49 -9.02 -8.65
CA LEU A 118 -1.84 -9.33 -7.27
C LEU A 118 -3.13 -8.63 -6.83
N THR A 119 -3.25 -7.32 -7.11
CA THR A 119 -4.43 -6.55 -6.71
C THR A 119 -5.66 -6.90 -7.55
N GLU A 120 -5.49 -7.24 -8.82
CA GLU A 120 -6.60 -7.70 -9.66
C GLU A 120 -7.16 -9.04 -9.16
N TRP A 121 -6.29 -10.00 -8.83
CA TRP A 121 -6.74 -11.24 -8.21
C TRP A 121 -7.51 -10.97 -6.89
N CYS A 122 -6.98 -10.13 -6.03
CA CYS A 122 -7.62 -9.77 -4.76
C CYS A 122 -9.03 -9.21 -4.99
N ARG A 123 -9.20 -8.32 -5.98
CA ARG A 123 -10.49 -7.73 -6.32
C ARG A 123 -11.48 -8.76 -6.87
N THR A 124 -11.01 -9.65 -7.74
CA THR A 124 -11.83 -10.72 -8.33
C THR A 124 -12.27 -11.76 -7.30
N ALA A 125 -11.39 -12.05 -6.34
CA ALA A 125 -11.65 -13.00 -5.25
C ALA A 125 -12.34 -12.37 -4.02
N ASP A 126 -12.68 -11.08 -4.08
CA ASP A 126 -13.26 -10.30 -2.98
C ASP A 126 -12.38 -10.29 -1.71
N VAL A 127 -11.05 -10.21 -1.89
CA VAL A 127 -10.06 -10.18 -0.81
C VAL A 127 -9.56 -8.75 -0.64
N LEU A 128 -9.84 -8.16 0.53
CA LEU A 128 -9.48 -6.77 0.80
C LEU A 128 -8.00 -6.57 1.16
N HIS A 129 -7.34 -7.58 1.70
CA HIS A 129 -6.02 -7.49 2.31
C HIS A 129 -4.97 -8.28 1.55
N LEU A 130 -3.90 -7.59 1.09
CA LEU A 130 -2.73 -8.21 0.49
C LEU A 130 -1.49 -7.96 1.37
N CYS A 131 -0.92 -9.03 1.92
CA CYS A 131 0.31 -8.97 2.69
C CYS A 131 1.54 -9.08 1.78
N VAL A 132 2.54 -8.21 2.02
CA VAL A 132 3.82 -8.20 1.29
C VAL A 132 5.00 -8.18 2.26
N ALA A 133 6.06 -8.92 1.95
CA ALA A 133 7.16 -9.26 2.84
C ALA A 133 8.28 -8.20 2.90
N HIS A 134 7.94 -6.91 2.93
CA HIS A 134 8.94 -5.88 3.22
C HIS A 134 9.31 -5.91 4.70
N HIS A 135 10.60 -5.85 4.99
CA HIS A 135 11.16 -5.97 6.33
C HIS A 135 12.00 -4.74 6.72
N LEU A 136 12.59 -4.75 7.91
CA LEU A 136 13.30 -3.60 8.48
C LEU A 136 14.47 -3.13 7.60
N ASP A 137 15.23 -4.05 7.02
CA ASP A 137 16.35 -3.68 6.15
C ASP A 137 15.88 -2.95 4.88
N ASP A 138 14.71 -3.34 4.32
CA ASP A 138 14.11 -2.64 3.19
C ASP A 138 13.68 -1.20 3.53
N GLN A 139 13.35 -0.93 4.82
CA GLN A 139 13.08 0.44 5.28
C GLN A 139 14.32 1.32 5.18
N ALA A 140 15.47 0.85 5.72
CA ALA A 140 16.73 1.59 5.65
C ALA A 140 17.14 1.88 4.20
N GLU A 141 17.07 0.88 3.31
CA GLU A 141 17.32 1.04 1.87
C GLU A 141 16.39 2.09 1.24
N THR A 142 15.11 2.07 1.60
CA THR A 142 14.11 2.99 1.04
C THR A 142 14.38 4.42 1.48
N VAL A 143 14.70 4.64 2.75
CA VAL A 143 15.03 5.99 3.28
C VAL A 143 16.31 6.51 2.63
N ALA A 144 17.36 5.70 2.54
CA ALA A 144 18.61 6.07 1.88
C ALA A 144 18.38 6.49 0.42
N LEU A 145 17.58 5.75 -0.33
CA LEU A 145 17.23 6.09 -1.72
C LEU A 145 16.43 7.39 -1.83
N HIS A 146 15.54 7.67 -0.88
CA HIS A 146 14.76 8.90 -0.86
C HIS A 146 15.63 10.11 -0.53
N GLN A 147 16.54 10.00 0.44
CA GLN A 147 17.50 11.05 0.76
C GLN A 147 18.38 11.41 -0.44
N GLN A 148 18.92 10.42 -1.14
CA GLN A 148 19.73 10.62 -2.35
C GLN A 148 18.98 11.30 -3.50
N ARG A 149 17.63 11.24 -3.51
CA ARG A 149 16.78 11.89 -4.52
C ARG A 149 16.27 13.25 -4.11
N GLY A 150 16.67 13.76 -2.95
CA GLY A 150 16.15 15.01 -2.39
C GLY A 150 14.65 14.95 -2.10
N ALA A 151 14.16 13.79 -1.65
CA ALA A 151 12.74 13.59 -1.40
C ALA A 151 12.23 14.51 -0.28
N THR A 152 11.04 15.04 -0.48
CA THR A 152 10.30 15.93 0.40
C THR A 152 9.78 15.22 1.68
N GLU A 153 8.90 15.90 2.42
CA GLU A 153 8.39 15.55 3.77
C GLU A 153 8.13 14.07 4.06
N ASP A 154 7.59 13.29 3.11
CA ASP A 154 7.23 11.88 3.32
C ASP A 154 8.35 10.89 2.94
N GLY A 155 9.39 11.35 2.25
CA GLY A 155 10.50 10.51 1.80
C GLY A 155 11.27 9.83 2.94
N PRO A 156 11.65 10.58 3.99
CA PRO A 156 12.33 10.03 5.16
C PRO A 156 11.49 9.07 5.99
N ALA A 157 10.16 9.10 5.85
CA ALA A 157 9.25 8.20 6.59
C ALA A 157 9.29 6.74 6.10
N GLY A 158 10.04 6.43 5.07
CA GLY A 158 10.11 5.09 4.52
C GLY A 158 8.76 4.56 4.02
N MET A 159 8.59 3.24 4.01
CA MET A 159 7.34 2.59 3.62
C MET A 159 6.31 2.65 4.75
N ALA A 160 5.05 2.94 4.43
CA ALA A 160 3.95 2.80 5.37
C ALA A 160 3.64 1.32 5.65
N ALA A 161 3.30 0.99 6.89
CA ALA A 161 2.88 -0.37 7.26
C ALA A 161 1.60 -0.78 6.54
N LEU A 162 0.71 0.18 6.26
CA LEU A 162 -0.49 0.03 5.45
C LEU A 162 -0.50 1.07 4.33
N SER A 163 -0.87 0.66 3.13
CA SER A 163 -1.16 1.56 2.00
C SER A 163 -2.26 0.96 1.15
N ILE A 164 -2.96 1.80 0.36
CA ILE A 164 -4.02 1.33 -0.54
C ILE A 164 -3.49 1.40 -1.97
N ARG A 165 -3.76 0.34 -2.73
CA ARG A 165 -3.45 0.27 -4.14
C ARG A 165 -4.56 -0.46 -4.89
N ASN A 166 -5.13 0.18 -5.90
CA ASN A 166 -6.22 -0.37 -6.71
C ASN A 166 -7.41 -0.89 -5.86
N GLY A 167 -7.73 -0.20 -4.76
CA GLY A 167 -8.79 -0.60 -3.83
C GLY A 167 -8.43 -1.72 -2.86
N VAL A 168 -7.20 -2.26 -2.90
CA VAL A 168 -6.72 -3.32 -2.01
C VAL A 168 -5.79 -2.74 -0.95
N ARG A 169 -5.94 -3.17 0.29
CA ARG A 169 -5.06 -2.81 1.41
C ARG A 169 -3.77 -3.61 1.33
N ILE A 170 -2.66 -2.93 1.10
CA ILE A 170 -1.32 -3.53 1.08
C ILE A 170 -0.75 -3.44 2.49
N LEU A 171 -0.62 -4.58 3.15
CA LEU A 171 -0.12 -4.71 4.50
C LEU A 171 1.35 -5.14 4.50
N ARG A 172 2.15 -4.58 5.41
CA ARG A 172 3.58 -4.89 5.58
C ARG A 172 3.87 -5.24 7.03
N PRO A 173 3.47 -6.43 7.48
CA PRO A 173 3.58 -6.81 8.89
C PRO A 173 5.02 -6.93 9.37
N LEU A 174 5.97 -7.18 8.47
CA LEU A 174 7.37 -7.50 8.82
C LEU A 174 8.29 -6.27 8.93
N LEU A 175 7.76 -5.04 8.81
CA LEU A 175 8.59 -3.81 8.77
C LEU A 175 9.45 -3.58 10.03
N MET A 176 9.13 -4.23 11.14
CA MET A 176 9.88 -4.14 12.40
C MET A 176 10.90 -5.30 12.58
N LEU A 177 10.94 -6.25 11.66
CA LEU A 177 11.77 -7.45 11.75
C LEU A 177 12.96 -7.36 10.78
N THR A 178 14.11 -7.83 11.24
CA THR A 178 15.30 -7.97 10.39
C THR A 178 15.20 -9.23 9.53
N LYS A 179 15.91 -9.23 8.41
CA LYS A 179 16.02 -10.41 7.55
C LYS A 179 16.57 -11.64 8.31
N GLN A 180 17.49 -11.41 9.24
CA GLN A 180 18.06 -12.50 10.06
C GLN A 180 16.98 -13.13 10.95
N GLN A 181 16.17 -12.34 11.64
CA GLN A 181 15.07 -12.87 12.45
C GLN A 181 14.06 -13.71 11.64
N LEU A 182 13.81 -13.32 10.37
CA LEU A 182 12.94 -14.10 9.48
C LEU A 182 13.58 -15.44 9.09
N LYS A 183 14.88 -15.48 8.83
CA LYS A 183 15.63 -16.73 8.57
C LYS A 183 15.67 -17.64 9.79
N ASP A 184 15.92 -17.08 10.99
CA ASP A 184 15.94 -17.81 12.24
C ASP A 184 14.56 -18.44 12.53
N PHE A 185 13.48 -17.70 12.28
CA PHE A 185 12.12 -18.21 12.39
C PHE A 185 11.90 -19.40 11.44
N LEU A 186 12.28 -19.30 10.17
CA LEU A 186 12.11 -20.40 9.21
C LEU A 186 12.94 -21.62 9.58
N SER A 187 14.16 -21.41 10.08
CA SER A 187 15.01 -22.51 10.56
C SER A 187 14.38 -23.25 11.73
N ALA A 188 13.78 -22.52 12.68
CA ALA A 188 13.04 -23.11 13.81
C ALA A 188 11.77 -23.88 13.36
N GLU A 189 11.16 -23.47 12.23
CA GLU A 189 10.02 -24.13 11.62
C GLU A 189 10.39 -25.31 10.71
N ASN A 190 11.68 -25.61 10.55
CA ASN A 190 12.20 -26.58 9.58
C ASN A 190 11.64 -26.32 8.16
N MET A 191 11.57 -25.03 7.77
CA MET A 191 11.07 -24.61 6.49
C MET A 191 12.19 -24.18 5.56
N GLU A 192 12.30 -24.87 4.42
CA GLU A 192 13.23 -24.49 3.35
C GLU A 192 12.68 -23.30 2.55
N TRP A 193 13.60 -22.51 2.01
CA TRP A 193 13.30 -21.39 1.12
C TRP A 193 14.25 -21.36 -0.06
N VAL A 194 13.86 -20.67 -1.13
CA VAL A 194 14.69 -20.48 -2.32
C VAL A 194 15.57 -19.24 -2.14
N GLU A 195 16.86 -19.37 -2.32
CA GLU A 195 17.75 -18.20 -2.45
C GLU A 195 17.84 -17.79 -3.92
N ASP A 196 17.28 -16.63 -4.26
CA ASP A 196 17.35 -16.11 -5.63
C ASP A 196 18.74 -15.51 -5.91
N PRO A 197 19.52 -16.06 -6.87
CA PRO A 197 20.85 -15.57 -7.22
C PRO A 197 20.86 -14.09 -7.66
N THR A 198 19.73 -13.57 -8.17
CA THR A 198 19.63 -12.18 -8.61
C THR A 198 19.71 -11.18 -7.46
N ASN A 199 19.47 -11.61 -6.22
CA ASN A 199 19.65 -10.81 -5.01
C ASN A 199 21.12 -10.39 -4.76
N GLN A 200 22.08 -11.05 -5.39
CA GLN A 200 23.51 -10.73 -5.29
C GLN A 200 24.00 -9.79 -6.40
N ASN A 201 23.16 -9.44 -7.35
CA ASN A 201 23.56 -8.59 -8.48
C ASN A 201 23.73 -7.14 -8.08
N MET A 202 24.99 -6.70 -7.94
CA MET A 202 25.41 -5.33 -7.54
C MET A 202 25.07 -4.23 -8.56
N LYS A 203 24.62 -4.56 -9.77
CA LYS A 203 24.11 -3.57 -10.72
C LYS A 203 22.83 -2.90 -10.25
N PHE A 204 22.11 -3.51 -9.31
CA PHE A 204 20.91 -2.92 -8.72
C PHE A 204 21.26 -2.04 -7.52
N ARG A 205 20.86 -0.76 -7.58
CA ARG A 205 21.15 0.24 -6.55
C ARG A 205 20.73 -0.18 -5.14
N ARG A 206 19.67 -0.94 -5.00
CA ARG A 206 19.25 -1.52 -3.70
C ARG A 206 20.24 -2.54 -3.17
N ASN A 207 20.71 -3.46 -4.02
CA ASN A 207 21.67 -4.46 -3.61
C ASN A 207 23.00 -3.80 -3.21
N MET A 208 23.43 -2.76 -3.95
CA MET A 208 24.61 -1.98 -3.58
C MET A 208 24.45 -1.35 -2.19
N LEU A 209 23.32 -0.67 -1.90
CA LEU A 209 23.06 -0.07 -0.59
C LEU A 209 23.04 -1.12 0.53
N ARG A 210 22.47 -2.30 0.28
CA ARG A 210 22.45 -3.41 1.23
C ARG A 210 23.85 -3.84 1.70
N HIS A 211 24.85 -3.78 0.81
CA HIS A 211 26.23 -4.12 1.10
C HIS A 211 27.09 -2.97 1.60
N THR A 212 26.72 -1.71 1.31
CA THR A 212 27.52 -0.53 1.65
C THR A 212 27.07 0.17 2.92
N LEU A 213 25.79 0.07 3.31
CA LEU A 213 25.28 0.70 4.53
C LEU A 213 25.90 0.07 5.77
N GLN A 214 26.61 0.88 6.54
CA GLN A 214 27.15 0.46 7.85
C GLN A 214 26.04 0.40 8.90
N ASP A 215 26.23 -0.38 9.96
CA ASP A 215 25.21 -0.59 10.99
C ASP A 215 24.82 0.71 11.72
N THR A 216 25.77 1.62 11.94
CA THR A 216 25.51 2.93 12.55
C THR A 216 24.64 3.80 11.65
N GLU A 217 24.93 3.85 10.36
CA GLU A 217 24.15 4.56 9.36
C GLU A 217 22.75 3.96 9.21
N ARG A 218 22.65 2.63 9.14
CA ARG A 218 21.38 1.90 9.13
C ARG A 218 20.51 2.25 10.32
N LYS A 219 21.06 2.25 11.54
CA LYS A 219 20.33 2.64 12.76
C LYS A 219 19.83 4.08 12.70
N ALA A 220 20.65 5.02 12.22
CA ALA A 220 20.25 6.43 12.06
C ALA A 220 19.08 6.59 11.08
N LEU A 221 19.15 5.90 9.92
CA LEU A 221 18.06 5.90 8.93
C LEU A 221 16.76 5.31 9.48
N LEU A 222 16.84 4.26 10.29
CA LEU A 222 15.68 3.64 10.90
C LEU A 222 15.07 4.50 12.01
N SER A 223 15.88 5.20 12.82
CA SER A 223 15.38 6.18 13.81
C SER A 223 14.63 7.29 13.09
N GLN A 224 15.21 7.87 12.05
CA GLN A 224 14.56 8.89 11.24
C GLN A 224 13.26 8.39 10.59
N ALA A 225 13.24 7.16 10.06
CA ALA A 225 12.04 6.55 9.50
C ALA A 225 10.93 6.40 10.54
N THR A 226 11.28 6.05 11.77
CA THR A 226 10.32 5.89 12.87
C THR A 226 9.69 7.22 13.25
N GLU A 227 10.50 8.26 13.48
CA GLU A 227 10.03 9.59 13.88
C GLU A 227 9.15 10.23 12.79
N THR A 228 9.64 10.22 11.55
CA THR A 228 8.89 10.78 10.41
C THR A 228 7.67 9.93 10.04
N GLY A 229 7.73 8.61 10.25
CA GLY A 229 6.61 7.69 10.08
C GLY A 229 5.48 7.95 11.08
N GLN A 230 5.82 8.23 12.34
CA GLN A 230 4.84 8.63 13.37
C GLN A 230 4.17 9.96 13.02
N ALA A 231 4.96 10.97 12.60
CA ALA A 231 4.42 12.25 12.16
C ALA A 231 3.49 12.09 10.94
N ARG A 232 3.84 11.22 9.99
CA ARG A 232 2.97 10.87 8.86
C ARG A 232 1.67 10.22 9.33
N ALA A 233 1.71 9.25 10.23
CA ALA A 233 0.51 8.58 10.76
C ALA A 233 -0.43 9.55 11.48
N GLN A 234 0.11 10.51 12.24
CA GLN A 234 -0.68 11.56 12.87
C GLN A 234 -1.35 12.47 11.82
N ARG A 235 -0.61 12.87 10.80
CA ARG A 235 -1.16 13.68 9.68
C ARG A 235 -2.25 12.91 8.93
N ASP A 236 -2.05 11.63 8.64
CA ASP A 236 -3.01 10.80 7.92
C ASP A 236 -4.30 10.60 8.77
N THR A 237 -4.17 10.45 10.09
CA THR A 237 -5.31 10.41 11.01
C THR A 237 -6.08 11.74 11.04
N ALA A 238 -5.36 12.87 11.14
CA ALA A 238 -5.99 14.19 11.09
C ALA A 238 -6.70 14.42 9.74
N GLN A 239 -6.09 13.97 8.65
CA GLN A 239 -6.66 14.02 7.31
C GLN A 239 -7.94 13.18 7.18
N ALA A 240 -7.94 11.96 7.74
CA ALA A 240 -9.12 11.10 7.73
C ALA A 240 -10.28 11.73 8.50
N ARG A 241 -10.02 12.30 9.69
CA ARG A 241 -11.04 13.02 10.47
C ARG A 241 -11.58 14.24 9.72
N ALA A 242 -10.70 15.01 9.11
CA ALA A 242 -11.09 16.18 8.32
C ALA A 242 -11.96 15.78 7.13
N ALA A 243 -11.62 14.70 6.45
CA ALA A 243 -12.40 14.18 5.35
C ALA A 243 -13.78 13.72 5.82
N ALA A 244 -13.88 13.00 6.96
CA ALA A 244 -15.16 12.60 7.55
C ALA A 244 -16.08 13.80 7.89
N GLN A 245 -15.48 14.94 8.25
CA GLN A 245 -16.25 16.15 8.55
C GLN A 245 -16.73 16.90 7.30
N ALA A 246 -15.90 16.96 6.26
CA ALA A 246 -16.15 17.80 5.09
C ALA A 246 -16.75 17.06 3.89
N LEU A 247 -16.57 15.73 3.80
CA LEU A 247 -17.18 14.92 2.74
C LEU A 247 -18.66 14.69 3.02
N ARG A 248 -19.50 14.99 2.03
CA ARG A 248 -20.95 14.72 2.06
C ARG A 248 -21.30 13.47 1.29
N GLU A 249 -20.69 13.33 0.12
CA GLU A 249 -21.00 12.22 -0.79
C GLU A 249 -19.76 11.86 -1.61
N ILE A 250 -19.59 10.58 -1.88
CA ILE A 250 -18.61 10.05 -2.81
C ILE A 250 -19.30 9.03 -3.68
N ASP A 251 -19.29 9.28 -4.96
CA ASP A 251 -19.82 8.40 -5.97
C ASP A 251 -18.77 8.21 -7.09
N LEU A 252 -19.07 7.41 -8.11
CA LEU A 252 -18.16 7.08 -9.21
C LEU A 252 -17.74 8.31 -10.02
N ASP A 253 -18.64 9.28 -10.14
CA ASP A 253 -18.48 10.44 -11.03
C ASP A 253 -18.41 11.76 -10.29
N THR A 254 -18.69 11.78 -8.97
CA THR A 254 -18.77 13.01 -8.19
C THR A 254 -18.25 12.82 -6.76
N ILE A 255 -17.51 13.81 -6.27
CA ILE A 255 -17.18 13.98 -4.85
C ILE A 255 -17.77 15.30 -4.40
N ILE A 256 -18.58 15.28 -3.34
CA ILE A 256 -19.21 16.46 -2.77
C ILE A 256 -18.60 16.81 -1.44
N LEU A 257 -18.08 18.04 -1.31
CA LEU A 257 -17.56 18.61 -0.06
C LEU A 257 -18.48 19.69 0.47
N ASP A 258 -18.75 19.67 1.78
CA ASP A 258 -19.40 20.79 2.47
C ASP A 258 -18.44 21.97 2.53
N LYS A 259 -18.87 23.13 2.03
CA LYS A 259 -18.03 24.34 1.95
C LYS A 259 -17.66 24.89 3.33
N ALA A 260 -18.62 24.94 4.25
CA ALA A 260 -18.40 25.50 5.59
C ALA A 260 -17.45 24.59 6.39
N ALA A 261 -17.70 23.28 6.39
CA ALA A 261 -16.84 22.30 7.05
C ALA A 261 -15.44 22.28 6.43
N PHE A 262 -15.32 22.37 5.09
CA PHE A 262 -14.03 22.43 4.41
C PHE A 262 -13.18 23.64 4.84
N PHE A 263 -13.78 24.82 4.94
CA PHE A 263 -13.08 26.03 5.36
C PHE A 263 -12.88 26.16 6.88
N ALA A 264 -13.59 25.36 7.68
CA ALA A 264 -13.34 25.24 9.11
C ALA A 264 -12.06 24.41 9.41
N LEU A 265 -11.58 23.62 8.45
CA LEU A 265 -10.35 22.87 8.59
C LEU A 265 -9.11 23.79 8.57
N PRO A 266 -8.03 23.45 9.28
CA PRO A 266 -6.73 24.09 9.08
C PRO A 266 -6.32 24.05 7.61
N GLN A 267 -5.83 25.19 7.09
CA GLN A 267 -5.49 25.32 5.66
C GLN A 267 -4.66 24.18 5.07
N PRO A 268 -3.56 23.70 5.71
CA PRO A 268 -2.77 22.58 5.16
C PRO A 268 -3.60 21.30 5.01
N ILE A 269 -4.52 21.04 5.95
CA ILE A 269 -5.39 19.86 5.93
C ILE A 269 -6.44 20.00 4.83
N ALA A 270 -7.09 21.16 4.71
CA ALA A 270 -8.05 21.43 3.65
C ALA A 270 -7.42 21.30 2.26
N MET A 271 -6.24 21.87 2.05
CA MET A 271 -5.51 21.76 0.79
C MET A 271 -5.18 20.29 0.45
N ARG A 272 -4.72 19.52 1.44
CA ARG A 272 -4.43 18.10 1.26
C ARG A 272 -5.69 17.29 0.96
N LEU A 273 -6.82 17.59 1.64
CA LEU A 273 -8.11 16.98 1.36
C LEU A 273 -8.56 17.23 -0.09
N MET A 274 -8.48 18.47 -0.56
CA MET A 274 -8.78 18.82 -1.95
C MET A 274 -7.87 18.07 -2.92
N ALA A 275 -6.57 18.02 -2.67
CA ALA A 275 -5.62 17.30 -3.51
C ALA A 275 -5.91 15.79 -3.57
N ASP A 276 -6.33 15.18 -2.45
CA ASP A 276 -6.74 13.78 -2.38
C ASP A 276 -8.06 13.53 -3.11
N ALA A 277 -9.04 14.43 -3.00
CA ALA A 277 -10.29 14.35 -3.73
C ALA A 277 -10.07 14.42 -5.25
N LEU A 278 -9.23 15.36 -5.72
CA LEU A 278 -8.85 15.48 -7.13
C LEU A 278 -8.12 14.23 -7.65
N ARG A 279 -7.19 13.70 -6.86
CA ARG A 279 -6.48 12.45 -7.18
C ARG A 279 -7.44 11.28 -7.30
N ALA A 280 -8.37 11.14 -6.37
CA ALA A 280 -9.37 10.09 -6.35
C ALA A 280 -10.30 10.18 -7.56
N MET A 281 -10.83 11.36 -7.83
CA MET A 281 -11.71 11.60 -8.98
C MET A 281 -11.03 11.33 -10.31
N ARG A 282 -9.76 11.69 -10.45
CA ARG A 282 -8.97 11.40 -11.64
C ARG A 282 -8.66 9.91 -11.81
N GLY A 283 -8.64 9.12 -10.72
CA GLY A 283 -8.20 7.71 -10.74
C GLY A 283 -6.69 7.56 -10.96
N ASN A 284 -5.87 8.53 -10.54
CA ASN A 284 -4.43 8.55 -10.72
C ASN A 284 -3.68 8.35 -9.39
N ALA A 285 -2.41 7.88 -9.47
CA ALA A 285 -1.55 7.72 -8.30
C ALA A 285 -0.96 9.05 -7.79
N THR A 286 -0.94 10.10 -8.61
CA THR A 286 -0.29 11.38 -8.28
C THR A 286 -1.28 12.45 -7.84
N ARG A 287 -0.89 13.25 -6.85
CA ARG A 287 -1.59 14.48 -6.45
C ARG A 287 -1.22 15.65 -7.37
N PRO A 288 -2.06 16.68 -7.50
CA PRO A 288 -1.65 17.96 -8.09
C PRO A 288 -0.50 18.57 -7.30
N ARG A 289 0.28 19.44 -7.95
CA ARG A 289 1.40 20.13 -7.29
C ARG A 289 0.90 21.05 -6.18
N GLY A 290 1.70 21.18 -5.10
CA GLY A 290 1.30 21.98 -3.94
C GLY A 290 0.99 23.44 -4.27
N GLN A 291 1.74 24.09 -5.19
CA GLN A 291 1.45 25.44 -5.65
C GLN A 291 0.12 25.56 -6.41
N GLU A 292 -0.22 24.57 -7.22
CA GLU A 292 -1.48 24.52 -7.96
C GLU A 292 -2.67 24.37 -6.99
N THR A 293 -2.51 23.49 -6.00
CA THR A 293 -3.53 23.28 -4.95
C THR A 293 -3.71 24.55 -4.10
N ALA A 294 -2.60 25.26 -3.78
CA ALA A 294 -2.66 26.52 -3.04
C ALA A 294 -3.39 27.62 -3.82
N ARG A 295 -3.17 27.74 -5.12
CA ARG A 295 -3.88 28.67 -6.00
C ARG A 295 -5.38 28.34 -6.05
N LEU A 296 -5.71 27.03 -6.19
CA LEU A 296 -7.09 26.59 -6.14
C LEU A 296 -7.74 26.94 -4.81
N TYR A 297 -7.09 26.65 -3.68
CA TYR A 297 -7.60 26.96 -2.35
C TYR A 297 -7.87 28.45 -2.16
N ALA A 298 -6.98 29.31 -2.65
CA ALA A 298 -7.21 30.76 -2.64
C ALA A 298 -8.42 31.17 -3.48
N ALA A 299 -8.55 30.63 -4.71
CA ALA A 299 -9.68 30.90 -5.59
C ALA A 299 -11.03 30.45 -4.98
N LEU A 300 -11.07 29.29 -4.32
CA LEU A 300 -12.28 28.78 -3.64
C LEU A 300 -12.79 29.70 -2.53
N ARG A 301 -11.95 30.56 -1.97
CA ARG A 301 -12.30 31.54 -0.92
C ARG A 301 -12.90 32.83 -1.46
N GLU A 302 -12.75 33.09 -2.75
CA GLU A 302 -13.27 34.32 -3.35
C GLU A 302 -14.78 34.33 -3.29
N PRO A 303 -15.42 35.47 -2.91
CA PRO A 303 -16.89 35.56 -2.78
C PRO A 303 -17.68 35.24 -4.07
N GLY A 304 -17.05 35.44 -5.22
CA GLY A 304 -17.64 35.16 -6.54
C GLY A 304 -17.23 33.83 -7.16
N PHE A 305 -16.58 32.93 -6.42
CA PHE A 305 -16.15 31.66 -6.98
C PHE A 305 -17.35 30.86 -7.51
N ARG A 306 -17.23 30.34 -8.72
CA ARG A 306 -18.23 29.47 -9.35
C ARG A 306 -17.67 28.16 -9.79
N VAL A 307 -16.53 28.18 -10.52
CA VAL A 307 -15.94 26.99 -11.12
C VAL A 307 -14.45 27.17 -11.31
N ALA A 308 -13.71 26.09 -11.15
CA ALA A 308 -12.29 25.97 -11.54
C ALA A 308 -12.04 24.58 -12.11
N THR A 309 -10.91 24.44 -12.82
CA THR A 309 -10.40 23.14 -13.26
C THR A 309 -8.99 22.94 -12.74
N LEU A 310 -8.72 21.77 -12.20
CA LEU A 310 -7.39 21.36 -11.79
C LEU A 310 -7.27 19.85 -11.89
N HIS A 311 -6.13 19.35 -12.33
CA HIS A 311 -5.80 17.93 -12.36
C HIS A 311 -6.81 17.08 -13.17
N HIS A 312 -7.32 17.64 -14.28
CA HIS A 312 -8.39 17.06 -15.11
C HIS A 312 -9.73 16.83 -14.37
N CYS A 313 -9.95 17.59 -13.32
CA CYS A 313 -11.22 17.63 -12.61
C CYS A 313 -11.79 19.03 -12.68
N ARG A 314 -13.13 19.11 -12.71
CA ARG A 314 -13.91 20.33 -12.58
C ARG A 314 -14.40 20.44 -11.15
N ILE A 315 -14.18 21.58 -10.53
CA ILE A 315 -14.63 21.91 -9.18
C ILE A 315 -15.67 23.05 -9.33
N GLU A 316 -16.90 22.79 -8.97
CA GLU A 316 -17.99 23.75 -9.09
C GLU A 316 -18.63 24.00 -7.74
N GLN A 317 -18.90 25.27 -7.42
CA GLN A 317 -19.68 25.63 -6.24
C GLN A 317 -21.16 25.55 -6.56
N GLN A 318 -21.89 24.75 -5.82
CA GLN A 318 -23.34 24.63 -5.88
C GLN A 318 -23.94 24.89 -4.49
N GLY A 319 -24.46 26.08 -4.25
CA GLY A 319 -24.93 26.47 -2.93
C GLY A 319 -23.83 26.40 -1.87
N GLY A 320 -24.06 25.62 -0.85
CA GLY A 320 -23.12 25.40 0.28
C GLY A 320 -22.11 24.27 0.06
N THR A 321 -21.96 23.75 -1.15
CA THR A 321 -21.10 22.59 -1.43
C THR A 321 -20.16 22.83 -2.61
N PHE A 322 -19.04 22.09 -2.64
CA PHE A 322 -18.18 21.95 -3.81
C PHE A 322 -18.40 20.58 -4.45
N HIS A 323 -18.73 20.57 -5.73
CA HIS A 323 -18.89 19.38 -6.55
C HIS A 323 -17.63 19.18 -7.38
N ILE A 324 -16.98 18.04 -7.23
CA ILE A 324 -15.75 17.67 -7.94
C ILE A 324 -16.11 16.54 -8.91
N THR A 325 -15.94 16.78 -10.20
CA THR A 325 -16.24 15.83 -11.28
C THR A 325 -15.06 15.72 -12.23
N ARG A 326 -15.02 14.68 -13.06
CA ARG A 326 -14.03 14.58 -14.13
C ARG A 326 -14.30 15.60 -15.22
N GLU A 327 -13.23 16.16 -15.81
CA GLU A 327 -13.35 17.02 -16.99
C GLU A 327 -13.61 16.17 -18.25
N LEU A 328 -14.72 16.37 -18.94
CA LEU A 328 -15.16 15.57 -20.11
C LEU A 328 -14.14 15.56 -21.27
N ARG A 329 -13.31 16.60 -21.40
CA ARG A 329 -12.26 16.65 -22.44
C ARG A 329 -11.13 15.65 -22.25
N ALA A 330 -10.92 15.10 -21.07
CA ALA A 330 -9.89 14.11 -20.78
C ALA A 330 -10.25 12.71 -21.32
N ALA A 331 -11.49 12.47 -21.72
CA ALA A 331 -11.95 11.18 -22.25
C ALA A 331 -11.52 10.91 -23.70
N VAL A 332 -10.98 11.91 -24.43
CA VAL A 332 -10.66 11.77 -25.88
C VAL A 332 -9.29 11.16 -26.15
N HIS A 333 -8.43 11.02 -25.16
CA HIS A 333 -7.10 10.44 -25.31
C HIS A 333 -6.97 9.07 -24.61
N GLY A 334 -7.67 8.07 -25.15
CA GLY A 334 -7.28 6.66 -25.12
C GLY A 334 -7.09 5.95 -23.77
N ASN A 335 -7.35 6.57 -22.64
CA ASN A 335 -7.39 5.90 -21.34
C ASN A 335 -8.84 5.57 -21.00
N THR A 336 -9.21 4.31 -21.20
CA THR A 336 -10.44 3.74 -20.64
C THR A 336 -10.50 4.12 -19.16
N PRO A 337 -11.58 4.74 -18.68
CA PRO A 337 -11.70 5.06 -17.27
C PRO A 337 -11.61 3.75 -16.48
N PHE A 338 -10.69 3.69 -15.51
CA PHE A 338 -10.62 2.60 -14.56
C PHE A 338 -11.87 2.72 -13.67
N LEU A 339 -12.96 2.14 -14.11
CA LEU A 339 -14.18 1.98 -13.32
C LEU A 339 -13.94 0.79 -12.39
N PRO A 340 -13.87 0.98 -11.07
CA PRO A 340 -13.88 -0.13 -10.15
C PRO A 340 -15.24 -0.85 -10.27
N ALA A 341 -15.21 -2.16 -10.40
CA ALA A 341 -16.41 -2.98 -10.59
C ALA A 341 -17.37 -2.96 -9.38
N LYS A 342 -16.91 -2.47 -8.21
CA LYS A 342 -17.74 -2.29 -7.01
C LYS A 342 -17.42 -0.93 -6.35
N PRO A 343 -18.43 -0.08 -6.05
CA PRO A 343 -18.22 1.32 -5.66
C PRO A 343 -17.49 1.55 -4.33
N LEU A 344 -17.71 0.73 -3.32
CA LEU A 344 -17.29 0.98 -1.94
C LEU A 344 -15.87 0.49 -1.60
N ALA A 345 -15.44 -0.63 -2.14
CA ALA A 345 -14.11 -1.16 -1.87
C ALA A 345 -12.98 -0.42 -2.60
N ALA A 346 -13.31 0.42 -3.58
CA ALA A 346 -12.36 1.10 -4.45
C ALA A 346 -12.18 2.60 -4.16
N SER A 347 -12.96 3.17 -3.26
CA SER A 347 -12.78 4.55 -2.84
C SER A 347 -11.46 4.68 -2.04
N PRO A 348 -10.57 5.64 -2.37
CA PRO A 348 -9.42 5.94 -1.51
C PRO A 348 -9.84 6.46 -0.12
N PHE A 349 -11.12 6.69 0.09
CA PHE A 349 -11.74 7.17 1.33
C PHE A 349 -12.64 6.10 1.99
N TRP A 350 -12.49 4.82 1.66
CA TRP A 350 -13.30 3.74 2.24
C TRP A 350 -13.30 3.72 3.79
N TRP A 351 -12.25 4.25 4.42
CA TRP A 351 -12.14 4.40 5.89
C TRP A 351 -12.97 5.57 6.46
N LEU A 352 -13.56 6.40 5.60
CA LEU A 352 -14.41 7.54 6.00
C LEU A 352 -15.88 7.20 6.01
N ASP A 353 -16.25 6.00 5.62
CA ASP A 353 -17.63 5.55 5.72
C ASP A 353 -18.03 5.51 7.21
N GLU A 354 -18.82 6.48 7.64
CA GLU A 354 -19.30 6.67 9.01
C GLU A 354 -20.29 5.58 9.47
N ARG A 355 -20.58 4.60 8.64
CA ARG A 355 -21.34 3.45 9.09
C ARG A 355 -20.66 2.88 10.34
N THR A 356 -21.44 2.75 11.41
CA THR A 356 -20.95 2.21 12.67
C THR A 356 -20.20 0.90 12.45
N GLU A 357 -19.24 0.60 13.28
CA GLU A 357 -18.46 -0.65 13.21
C GLU A 357 -19.37 -1.89 13.04
N THR A 358 -20.58 -1.82 13.61
CA THR A 358 -21.65 -2.81 13.49
C THR A 358 -22.24 -2.91 12.08
N GLU A 359 -22.36 -1.81 11.32
CA GLU A 359 -22.86 -1.80 9.95
C GLU A 359 -21.77 -2.22 8.96
N ARG A 360 -20.51 -1.86 9.21
CA ARG A 360 -19.33 -2.36 8.45
C ARG A 360 -19.22 -3.89 8.57
N LEU A 361 -19.42 -4.42 9.76
CA LEU A 361 -19.43 -5.86 10.03
C LEU A 361 -20.62 -6.56 9.41
N ARG A 362 -21.81 -5.96 9.35
CA ARG A 362 -22.99 -6.55 8.69
C ARG A 362 -22.86 -6.67 7.17
N HIS A 363 -22.23 -5.69 6.50
CA HIS A 363 -21.96 -5.79 5.07
C HIS A 363 -20.81 -6.75 4.73
N ALA A 364 -19.86 -6.95 5.63
CA ALA A 364 -18.82 -7.98 5.51
C ALA A 364 -19.40 -9.42 5.73
N THR A 365 -20.58 -9.53 6.34
CA THR A 365 -21.20 -10.82 6.68
C THR A 365 -22.26 -11.26 5.64
N ILE A 366 -22.68 -10.40 4.70
CA ILE A 366 -23.76 -10.66 3.74
C ILE A 366 -23.24 -10.85 2.29
N CYS A 367 -21.91 -10.83 2.07
CA CYS A 367 -21.32 -11.15 0.76
C CYS A 367 -20.45 -12.38 0.85
#